data_1a61f6ef49d62ddb380dd4b4270ee630
#
_entry.id   1a61f6ef49d62ddb380dd4b4270ee630
#
_cell.length_a   1.000
_cell.length_b   1.000
_cell.length_c   1.000
_cell.angle_alpha   90.00
_cell.angle_beta   90.00
_cell.angle_gamma   90.00
#
_symmetry.space_group_name_H-M   'P 1'
#
loop_
_entity.id
_entity.type
_entity.pdbx_description
1 polymer ?
#
loop_
_entity_poly.entity_id
_entity_poly.type
_entity_poly.pdbx_seq_one_letter_code
_entity_poly.pdbx_strand_id
1 'polypeptide(L)'
;MPLPPPSPFHQHIALPERTALLLSMLAPWPRRGRELLVIGCGAGHVLPPLWQSGFDLSACETSPALREQARRRAPQGVEIEAASPDWLPFADNSFDWVLLRADELPPAALPAALSEACRVAACGLALTFWNSASLPWLTWRLHGRRHAWPGHCLPFWTAWRLLAARPGRLHAASCLWRPACRWHHGTHVHAAALSRLPFGAWCVLRLDMSPRRTGTPLPLRLRPRLDTARPVMEYDSLRTTGQPPAQKQHP
;
A
#
# COMPACT_ATOMS: atom_id res chain seq x y z
N MET A 1 -14.65 -17.65 -26.22
CA MET A 1 -15.26 -16.33 -26.45
C MET A 1 -14.73 -15.38 -25.37
N PRO A 2 -14.02 -14.31 -25.71
CA PRO A 2 -13.59 -13.34 -24.71
C PRO A 2 -14.82 -12.71 -24.06
N LEU A 3 -14.83 -12.60 -22.74
CA LEU A 3 -15.88 -11.91 -22.00
C LEU A 3 -15.89 -10.44 -22.42
N PRO A 4 -17.06 -9.83 -22.64
CA PRO A 4 -17.14 -8.40 -22.94
C PRO A 4 -16.49 -7.61 -21.79
N PRO A 5 -15.88 -6.45 -22.10
CA PRO A 5 -15.31 -5.59 -21.08
C PRO A 5 -16.39 -5.22 -20.05
N PRO A 6 -16.03 -5.11 -18.76
CA PRO A 6 -17.00 -4.73 -17.73
C PRO A 6 -17.63 -3.40 -18.09
N SER A 7 -18.96 -3.36 -18.11
CA SER A 7 -19.68 -2.11 -18.40
C SER A 7 -19.40 -1.09 -17.30
N PRO A 8 -19.36 0.23 -17.63
CA PRO A 8 -19.08 1.28 -16.64
C PRO A 8 -20.05 1.25 -15.44
N PHE A 9 -21.23 0.70 -15.62
CA PHE A 9 -22.23 0.53 -14.56
C PHE A 9 -21.75 -0.38 -13.40
N HIS A 10 -20.86 -1.34 -13.68
CA HIS A 10 -20.42 -2.30 -12.67
C HIS A 10 -19.30 -1.76 -11.74
N GLN A 11 -18.62 -0.69 -12.13
CA GLN A 11 -17.57 -0.07 -11.31
C GLN A 11 -18.14 0.61 -10.05
N HIS A 12 -19.42 1.00 -10.08
CA HIS A 12 -20.10 1.68 -8.97
C HIS A 12 -20.77 0.74 -7.97
N ILE A 13 -20.87 -0.56 -8.30
CA ILE A 13 -21.60 -1.52 -7.45
C ILE A 13 -20.92 -1.61 -6.08
N ALA A 14 -21.70 -1.33 -5.03
CA ALA A 14 -21.27 -1.44 -3.63
C ALA A 14 -19.96 -0.70 -3.35
N LEU A 15 -19.75 0.44 -4.01
CA LEU A 15 -18.54 1.23 -3.86
C LEU A 15 -18.29 1.68 -2.41
N PRO A 16 -19.31 2.11 -1.62
CA PRO A 16 -19.12 2.48 -0.23
C PRO A 16 -18.57 1.34 0.63
N GLU A 17 -19.13 0.13 0.52
CA GLU A 17 -18.70 -1.04 1.31
C GLU A 17 -17.31 -1.51 0.91
N ARG A 18 -17.00 -1.50 -0.38
CA ARG A 18 -15.66 -1.83 -0.91
C ARG A 18 -14.62 -0.83 -0.44
N THR A 19 -14.95 0.46 -0.48
CA THR A 19 -14.08 1.53 -0.01
C THR A 19 -13.86 1.45 1.49
N ALA A 20 -14.92 1.23 2.28
CA ALA A 20 -14.81 1.09 3.72
C ALA A 20 -13.93 -0.10 4.12
N LEU A 21 -14.09 -1.26 3.45
CA LEU A 21 -13.22 -2.40 3.67
C LEU A 21 -11.77 -2.10 3.32
N LEU A 22 -11.53 -1.50 2.15
CA LEU A 22 -10.18 -1.14 1.72
C LEU A 22 -9.51 -0.21 2.74
N LEU A 23 -10.17 0.87 3.13
CA LEU A 23 -9.64 1.83 4.10
C LEU A 23 -9.38 1.19 5.46
N SER A 24 -10.24 0.28 5.92
CA SER A 24 -10.04 -0.47 7.17
C SER A 24 -8.80 -1.38 7.10
N MET A 25 -8.56 -2.00 5.94
CA MET A 25 -7.39 -2.85 5.72
C MET A 25 -6.09 -2.05 5.63
N LEU A 26 -6.14 -0.84 5.08
CA LEU A 26 -4.98 0.06 4.98
C LEU A 26 -4.77 0.91 6.25
N ALA A 27 -5.70 0.91 7.20
CA ALA A 27 -5.62 1.72 8.41
C ALA A 27 -4.32 1.55 9.23
N PRO A 28 -3.72 0.34 9.36
CA PRO A 28 -2.46 0.16 10.06
C PRO A 28 -1.23 0.73 9.36
N TRP A 29 -1.32 1.09 8.07
CA TRP A 29 -0.21 1.64 7.33
C TRP A 29 0.04 3.11 7.73
N PRO A 30 1.30 3.49 8.07
CA PRO A 30 1.69 4.89 8.22
C PRO A 30 1.42 5.69 6.94
N ARG A 31 0.95 6.94 7.10
CA ARG A 31 0.48 7.76 5.97
C ARG A 31 1.34 9.00 5.75
N ARG A 32 1.78 9.67 6.81
CA ARG A 32 2.56 10.92 6.69
C ARG A 32 3.92 10.67 6.05
N GLY A 33 4.20 11.38 4.95
CA GLY A 33 5.45 11.26 4.20
C GLY A 33 5.64 9.86 3.61
N ARG A 34 4.53 9.17 3.30
CA ARG A 34 4.51 7.84 2.72
C ARG A 34 3.66 7.83 1.47
N GLU A 35 4.26 7.35 0.39
CA GLU A 35 3.66 7.34 -0.93
C GLU A 35 2.97 6.01 -1.22
N LEU A 36 1.74 6.10 -1.73
CA LEU A 36 0.93 4.95 -2.14
C LEU A 36 0.72 4.98 -3.66
N LEU A 37 1.26 4.00 -4.36
CA LEU A 37 0.98 3.78 -5.77
C LEU A 37 -0.29 2.94 -5.95
N VAL A 38 -1.23 3.43 -6.77
CA VAL A 38 -2.43 2.69 -7.17
C VAL A 38 -2.27 2.17 -8.60
N ILE A 39 -2.11 0.85 -8.76
CA ILE A 39 -1.97 0.19 -10.06
C ILE A 39 -3.35 -0.24 -10.55
N GLY A 40 -3.71 0.18 -11.78
CA GLY A 40 -5.02 -0.04 -12.37
C GLY A 40 -6.10 0.78 -11.66
N CYS A 41 -5.93 2.11 -11.60
CA CYS A 41 -6.88 2.97 -10.88
C CYS A 41 -8.27 3.01 -11.53
N GLY A 42 -8.41 2.51 -12.76
CA GLY A 42 -9.66 2.51 -13.52
C GLY A 42 -10.16 3.94 -13.72
N ALA A 43 -11.45 4.15 -13.52
CA ALA A 43 -12.05 5.50 -13.59
C ALA A 43 -11.75 6.40 -12.38
N GLY A 44 -10.85 6.02 -11.47
CA GLY A 44 -10.36 6.86 -10.38
C GLY A 44 -11.23 6.92 -9.12
N HIS A 45 -12.27 6.08 -8.99
CA HIS A 45 -13.20 6.14 -7.84
C HIS A 45 -12.54 5.88 -6.49
N VAL A 46 -11.42 5.17 -6.46
CA VAL A 46 -10.69 4.85 -5.24
C VAL A 46 -9.76 5.99 -4.79
N LEU A 47 -9.38 6.91 -5.68
CA LEU A 47 -8.39 7.95 -5.41
C LEU A 47 -8.86 8.97 -4.36
N PRO A 48 -10.07 9.59 -4.46
CA PRO A 48 -10.51 10.57 -3.47
C PRO A 48 -10.56 10.03 -2.04
N PRO A 49 -11.15 8.85 -1.75
CA PRO A 49 -11.18 8.33 -0.39
C PRO A 49 -9.79 7.96 0.17
N LEU A 50 -8.86 7.48 -0.68
CA LEU A 50 -7.48 7.23 -0.26
C LEU A 50 -6.75 8.54 0.08
N TRP A 51 -6.89 9.56 -0.76
CA TRP A 51 -6.35 10.90 -0.50
C TRP A 51 -6.90 11.49 0.80
N GLN A 52 -8.22 11.48 0.97
CA GLN A 52 -8.88 11.96 2.19
C GLN A 52 -8.43 11.21 3.44
N SER A 53 -8.01 9.96 3.29
CA SER A 53 -7.45 9.20 4.41
C SER A 53 -6.01 9.58 4.75
N GLY A 54 -5.35 10.47 3.97
CA GLY A 54 -4.03 11.04 4.25
C GLY A 54 -2.84 10.35 3.60
N PHE A 55 -3.07 9.58 2.54
CA PHE A 55 -1.98 9.04 1.70
C PHE A 55 -1.55 10.08 0.66
N ASP A 56 -0.24 10.18 0.41
CA ASP A 56 0.30 10.79 -0.78
C ASP A 56 0.16 9.79 -1.93
N LEU A 57 -0.53 10.19 -3.02
CA LEU A 57 -0.95 9.25 -4.05
C LEU A 57 -0.26 9.48 -5.38
N SER A 58 0.20 8.38 -5.97
CA SER A 58 0.49 8.23 -7.40
C SER A 58 -0.40 7.11 -7.97
N ALA A 59 -0.75 7.18 -9.23
CA ALA A 59 -1.59 6.16 -9.86
C ALA A 59 -1.12 5.84 -11.28
N CYS A 60 -1.45 4.66 -11.76
CA CYS A 60 -1.28 4.32 -13.17
C CYS A 60 -2.52 3.59 -13.73
N GLU A 61 -2.76 3.81 -15.03
CA GLU A 61 -3.87 3.21 -15.76
C GLU A 61 -3.51 3.02 -17.23
N THR A 62 -3.73 1.83 -17.75
CA THR A 62 -3.41 1.48 -19.13
C THR A 62 -4.36 2.14 -20.13
N SER A 63 -5.67 2.12 -19.85
CA SER A 63 -6.70 2.63 -20.74
C SER A 63 -6.69 4.16 -20.79
N PRO A 64 -6.49 4.81 -21.97
CA PRO A 64 -6.54 6.26 -22.09
C PRO A 64 -7.89 6.85 -21.67
N ALA A 65 -9.00 6.17 -21.99
CA ALA A 65 -10.34 6.62 -21.64
C ALA A 65 -10.60 6.59 -20.14
N LEU A 66 -10.16 5.52 -19.45
CA LEU A 66 -10.28 5.42 -17.98
C LEU A 66 -9.33 6.38 -17.29
N ARG A 67 -8.12 6.55 -17.79
CA ARG A 67 -7.13 7.50 -17.29
C ARG A 67 -7.65 8.94 -17.32
N GLU A 68 -8.29 9.34 -18.40
CA GLU A 68 -8.91 10.67 -18.51
C GLU A 68 -10.07 10.84 -17.50
N GLN A 69 -10.89 9.82 -17.30
CA GLN A 69 -11.93 9.85 -16.27
C GLN A 69 -11.33 9.92 -14.85
N ALA A 70 -10.24 9.20 -14.62
CA ALA A 70 -9.52 9.21 -13.35
C ALA A 70 -8.94 10.60 -13.06
N ARG A 71 -8.34 11.28 -14.05
CA ARG A 71 -7.83 12.65 -13.91
C ARG A 71 -8.90 13.65 -13.50
N ARG A 72 -10.11 13.51 -14.03
CA ARG A 72 -11.24 14.37 -13.67
C ARG A 72 -11.74 14.17 -12.24
N ARG A 73 -11.50 12.99 -11.65
CA ARG A 73 -11.92 12.63 -10.29
C ARG A 73 -10.81 12.74 -9.27
N ALA A 74 -9.57 12.67 -9.72
CA ALA A 74 -8.41 12.72 -8.85
C ALA A 74 -8.34 14.06 -8.10
N PRO A 75 -7.97 14.04 -6.82
CA PRO A 75 -7.61 15.25 -6.10
C PRO A 75 -6.43 15.98 -6.75
N GLN A 76 -6.31 17.29 -6.50
CA GLN A 76 -5.18 18.07 -6.99
C GLN A 76 -3.85 17.48 -6.47
N GLY A 77 -2.86 17.37 -7.35
CA GLY A 77 -1.53 16.84 -7.01
C GLY A 77 -1.39 15.33 -7.18
N VAL A 78 -2.44 14.58 -7.51
CA VAL A 78 -2.33 13.15 -7.83
C VAL A 78 -1.93 12.98 -9.29
N GLU A 79 -0.74 12.43 -9.52
CA GLU A 79 -0.25 12.10 -10.85
C GLU A 79 -0.80 10.74 -11.32
N ILE A 80 -1.27 10.70 -12.57
CA ILE A 80 -1.82 9.46 -13.17
C ILE A 80 -1.07 9.18 -14.45
N GLU A 81 -0.20 8.17 -14.39
CA GLU A 81 0.64 7.78 -15.51
C GLU A 81 0.01 6.72 -16.42
N ALA A 82 0.52 6.67 -17.65
CA ALA A 82 0.19 5.61 -18.61
C ALA A 82 1.17 4.46 -18.40
N ALA A 83 0.79 3.43 -17.66
CA ALA A 83 1.63 2.26 -17.45
C ALA A 83 0.82 0.98 -17.48
N SER A 84 1.45 -0.10 -17.96
CA SER A 84 0.89 -1.44 -17.88
C SER A 84 1.24 -2.07 -16.53
N PRO A 85 0.30 -2.77 -15.88
CA PRO A 85 0.54 -3.39 -14.58
C PRO A 85 1.66 -4.43 -14.56
N ASP A 86 1.97 -5.04 -15.70
CA ASP A 86 3.04 -6.03 -15.89
C ASP A 86 4.39 -5.40 -16.23
N TRP A 87 4.44 -4.09 -16.48
CA TRP A 87 5.66 -3.33 -16.71
C TRP A 87 5.50 -1.88 -16.23
N LEU A 88 6.06 -1.57 -15.07
CA LEU A 88 5.95 -0.25 -14.43
C LEU A 88 7.22 0.56 -14.66
N PRO A 89 7.12 1.84 -15.09
CA PRO A 89 8.27 2.71 -15.36
C PRO A 89 8.87 3.30 -14.07
N PHE A 90 8.80 2.55 -12.97
CA PHE A 90 9.29 2.99 -11.67
C PHE A 90 10.47 2.14 -11.21
N ALA A 91 11.35 2.72 -10.40
CA ALA A 91 12.48 2.01 -9.81
C ALA A 91 12.04 1.01 -8.73
N ASP A 92 12.91 0.07 -8.39
CA ASP A 92 12.69 -0.88 -7.30
C ASP A 92 12.53 -0.15 -5.97
N ASN A 93 11.53 -0.55 -5.18
CA ASN A 93 11.20 0.02 -3.86
C ASN A 93 10.97 1.55 -3.90
N SER A 94 10.45 2.08 -5.02
CA SER A 94 10.19 3.51 -5.19
C SER A 94 8.97 4.02 -4.41
N PHE A 95 8.04 3.13 -4.05
CA PHE A 95 6.86 3.47 -3.27
C PHE A 95 6.84 2.73 -1.94
N ASP A 96 6.41 3.40 -0.87
CA ASP A 96 6.26 2.74 0.43
C ASP A 96 5.17 1.66 0.35
N TRP A 97 4.04 2.01 -0.24
CA TRP A 97 2.86 1.16 -0.33
C TRP A 97 2.39 1.04 -1.77
N VAL A 98 1.87 -0.12 -2.12
CA VAL A 98 1.29 -0.38 -3.43
C VAL A 98 -0.10 -0.98 -3.29
N LEU A 99 -1.06 -0.47 -4.03
CA LEU A 99 -2.40 -1.04 -4.19
C LEU A 99 -2.56 -1.57 -5.61
N LEU A 100 -2.58 -2.89 -5.78
CA LEU A 100 -2.86 -3.54 -7.06
C LEU A 100 -4.35 -3.89 -7.14
N ARG A 101 -5.05 -3.33 -8.13
CA ARG A 101 -6.46 -3.60 -8.36
C ARG A 101 -6.63 -4.71 -9.40
N ALA A 102 -6.62 -5.97 -8.94
CA ALA A 102 -6.79 -7.13 -9.81
C ALA A 102 -8.24 -7.34 -10.29
N ASP A 103 -9.20 -6.60 -9.75
CA ASP A 103 -10.57 -6.55 -10.26
C ASP A 103 -10.67 -5.95 -11.66
N GLU A 104 -9.69 -5.16 -12.08
CA GLU A 104 -9.58 -4.57 -13.42
C GLU A 104 -8.66 -5.38 -14.36
N LEU A 105 -7.96 -6.40 -13.84
CA LEU A 105 -6.97 -7.16 -14.59
C LEU A 105 -7.48 -8.54 -15.02
N PRO A 106 -7.15 -8.99 -16.25
CA PRO A 106 -7.38 -10.38 -16.61
C PRO A 106 -6.54 -11.31 -15.72
N PRO A 107 -7.09 -12.47 -15.27
CA PRO A 107 -6.40 -13.39 -14.37
C PRO A 107 -5.03 -13.85 -14.85
N ALA A 108 -4.83 -13.95 -16.16
CA ALA A 108 -3.55 -14.35 -16.78
C ALA A 108 -2.45 -13.31 -16.57
N ALA A 109 -2.78 -12.02 -16.46
CA ALA A 109 -1.82 -10.95 -16.25
C ALA A 109 -1.42 -10.78 -14.77
N LEU A 110 -2.17 -11.37 -13.84
CA LEU A 110 -1.95 -11.18 -12.41
C LEU A 110 -0.55 -11.58 -11.91
N PRO A 111 0.07 -12.71 -12.32
CA PRO A 111 1.40 -13.06 -11.80
C PRO A 111 2.48 -12.03 -12.18
N ALA A 112 2.46 -11.52 -13.40
CA ALA A 112 3.39 -10.49 -13.87
C ALA A 112 3.14 -9.16 -13.15
N ALA A 113 1.88 -8.70 -13.10
CA ALA A 113 1.49 -7.49 -12.39
C ALA A 113 1.83 -7.55 -10.89
N LEU A 114 1.65 -8.72 -10.26
CA LEU A 114 2.01 -8.91 -8.85
C LEU A 114 3.54 -8.87 -8.65
N SER A 115 4.31 -9.40 -9.59
CA SER A 115 5.77 -9.32 -9.54
C SER A 115 6.26 -7.88 -9.61
N GLU A 116 5.73 -7.09 -10.53
CA GLU A 116 6.03 -5.67 -10.67
C GLU A 116 5.57 -4.87 -9.45
N ALA A 117 4.35 -5.09 -8.98
CA ALA A 117 3.85 -4.46 -7.76
C ALA A 117 4.76 -4.74 -6.53
N CYS A 118 5.25 -5.99 -6.39
CA CYS A 118 6.21 -6.33 -5.33
C CYS A 118 7.60 -5.74 -5.56
N ARG A 119 8.01 -5.49 -6.81
CA ARG A 119 9.29 -4.88 -7.15
C ARG A 119 9.33 -3.42 -6.71
N VAL A 120 8.27 -2.68 -7.02
CA VAL A 120 8.21 -1.24 -6.72
C VAL A 120 7.80 -0.94 -5.28
N ALA A 121 7.22 -1.89 -4.55
CA ALA A 121 6.79 -1.73 -3.16
C ALA A 121 7.94 -1.93 -2.17
N ALA A 122 8.17 -0.96 -1.28
CA ALA A 122 9.19 -1.03 -0.24
C ALA A 122 8.70 -1.66 1.07
N CYS A 123 7.47 -1.34 1.51
CA CYS A 123 6.97 -1.70 2.84
C CYS A 123 5.75 -2.62 2.80
N GLY A 124 4.92 -2.54 1.76
CA GLY A 124 3.76 -3.42 1.66
C GLY A 124 2.94 -3.28 0.40
N LEU A 125 2.13 -4.30 0.18
CA LEU A 125 1.26 -4.45 -0.99
C LEU A 125 -0.15 -4.79 -0.55
N ALA A 126 -1.15 -4.13 -1.11
CA ALA A 126 -2.54 -4.52 -1.03
C ALA A 126 -3.06 -4.99 -2.41
N LEU A 127 -3.83 -6.06 -2.42
CA LEU A 127 -4.46 -6.63 -3.61
C LEU A 127 -5.96 -6.62 -3.42
N THR A 128 -6.71 -6.06 -4.38
CA THR A 128 -8.18 -6.14 -4.42
C THR A 128 -8.66 -7.00 -5.58
N PHE A 129 -9.70 -7.78 -5.37
CA PHE A 129 -10.24 -8.65 -6.41
C PHE A 129 -11.68 -9.12 -6.12
N TRP A 130 -12.39 -9.54 -7.19
CA TRP A 130 -13.64 -10.25 -7.09
C TRP A 130 -13.40 -11.75 -6.86
N ASN A 131 -14.07 -12.31 -5.84
CA ASN A 131 -13.85 -13.68 -5.40
C ASN A 131 -14.83 -14.65 -6.06
N SER A 132 -14.32 -15.51 -6.94
CA SER A 132 -15.11 -16.59 -7.58
C SER A 132 -15.40 -17.78 -6.66
N ALA A 133 -14.81 -17.83 -5.47
CA ALA A 133 -15.12 -18.83 -4.44
C ALA A 133 -16.07 -18.28 -3.36
N SER A 134 -16.83 -17.23 -3.68
CA SER A 134 -17.78 -16.59 -2.75
C SER A 134 -19.20 -17.16 -2.85
N LEU A 135 -19.95 -17.06 -1.75
CA LEU A 135 -21.37 -17.42 -1.72
C LEU A 135 -22.21 -16.59 -2.73
N PRO A 136 -22.02 -15.25 -2.84
CA PRO A 136 -22.73 -14.45 -3.85
C PRO A 136 -22.41 -14.87 -5.28
N TRP A 137 -21.17 -15.24 -5.58
CA TRP A 137 -20.80 -15.71 -6.92
C TRP A 137 -21.42 -17.06 -7.24
N LEU A 138 -21.44 -17.99 -6.25
CA LEU A 138 -22.08 -19.29 -6.42
C LEU A 138 -23.59 -19.15 -6.66
N THR A 139 -24.28 -18.32 -5.86
CA THR A 139 -25.72 -18.07 -6.04
C THR A 139 -26.01 -17.41 -7.38
N TRP A 140 -25.19 -16.45 -7.81
CA TRP A 140 -25.30 -15.82 -9.14
C TRP A 140 -25.14 -16.84 -10.26
N ARG A 141 -24.19 -17.74 -10.15
CA ARG A 141 -23.93 -18.80 -11.14
C ARG A 141 -25.10 -19.79 -11.23
N LEU A 142 -25.69 -20.15 -10.09
CA LEU A 142 -26.81 -21.11 -10.01
C LEU A 142 -28.14 -20.50 -10.48
N HIS A 143 -28.39 -19.21 -10.24
CA HIS A 143 -29.65 -18.54 -10.61
C HIS A 143 -29.65 -17.95 -12.03
N GLY A 144 -28.87 -18.49 -12.96
CA GLY A 144 -29.01 -18.25 -14.38
C GLY A 144 -28.37 -16.98 -14.93
N ARG A 145 -27.37 -16.40 -14.23
CA ARG A 145 -26.52 -15.30 -14.77
C ARG A 145 -27.29 -14.13 -15.39
N ARG A 146 -28.42 -13.73 -14.81
CA ARG A 146 -29.30 -12.67 -15.34
C ARG A 146 -28.60 -11.32 -15.51
N HIS A 147 -27.47 -11.09 -14.81
CA HIS A 147 -26.67 -9.88 -14.88
C HIS A 147 -25.19 -10.24 -15.05
N ALA A 148 -24.42 -9.40 -15.73
CA ALA A 148 -22.98 -9.57 -15.83
C ALA A 148 -22.34 -9.42 -14.45
N TRP A 149 -21.33 -10.25 -14.14
CA TRP A 149 -20.53 -10.08 -12.94
C TRP A 149 -19.61 -8.86 -13.08
N PRO A 150 -19.37 -8.07 -11.99
CA PRO A 150 -18.75 -6.74 -12.12
C PRO A 150 -17.22 -6.76 -12.27
N GLY A 151 -16.63 -7.68 -12.95
CA GLY A 151 -15.20 -7.68 -13.22
C GLY A 151 -14.58 -9.05 -13.35
N HIS A 152 -13.26 -9.09 -13.42
CA HIS A 152 -12.52 -10.34 -13.45
C HIS A 152 -12.49 -10.99 -12.06
N CYS A 153 -12.76 -12.28 -12.02
CA CYS A 153 -12.83 -13.03 -10.77
C CYS A 153 -11.60 -13.91 -10.58
N LEU A 154 -11.15 -13.97 -9.34
CA LEU A 154 -10.10 -14.88 -8.89
C LEU A 154 -10.63 -15.72 -7.73
N PRO A 155 -10.29 -17.02 -7.65
CA PRO A 155 -10.51 -17.78 -6.43
C PRO A 155 -9.66 -17.19 -5.29
N PHE A 156 -10.26 -17.01 -4.11
CA PHE A 156 -9.55 -16.47 -2.95
C PHE A 156 -8.22 -17.20 -2.68
N TRP A 157 -8.24 -18.53 -2.72
CA TRP A 157 -7.07 -19.34 -2.41
C TRP A 157 -5.94 -19.20 -3.44
N THR A 158 -6.26 -18.89 -4.70
CA THR A 158 -5.25 -18.59 -5.73
C THR A 158 -4.55 -17.27 -5.40
N ALA A 159 -5.31 -16.21 -5.13
CA ALA A 159 -4.75 -14.92 -4.72
C ALA A 159 -3.94 -15.03 -3.42
N TRP A 160 -4.46 -15.77 -2.44
CA TRP A 160 -3.77 -16.03 -1.18
C TRP A 160 -2.42 -16.72 -1.39
N ARG A 161 -2.37 -17.81 -2.16
CA ARG A 161 -1.12 -18.56 -2.43
C ARG A 161 -0.07 -17.71 -3.12
N LEU A 162 -0.48 -16.87 -4.09
CA LEU A 162 0.43 -15.99 -4.81
C LEU A 162 1.09 -14.97 -3.87
N LEU A 163 0.35 -14.43 -2.91
CA LEU A 163 0.88 -13.48 -1.92
C LEU A 163 1.60 -14.18 -0.78
N ALA A 164 1.11 -15.33 -0.30
CA ALA A 164 1.74 -16.09 0.78
C ALA A 164 3.13 -16.66 0.41
N ALA A 165 3.42 -16.77 -0.89
CA ALA A 165 4.76 -17.13 -1.38
C ALA A 165 5.79 -15.98 -1.21
N ARG A 166 5.36 -14.79 -0.82
CA ARG A 166 6.23 -13.62 -0.61
C ARG A 166 6.53 -13.43 0.87
N PRO A 167 7.72 -12.91 1.21
CA PRO A 167 8.07 -12.67 2.62
C PRO A 167 7.22 -11.53 3.19
N GLY A 168 6.64 -11.76 4.37
CA GLY A 168 5.82 -10.75 5.03
C GLY A 168 4.68 -11.34 5.86
N ARG A 169 3.86 -10.45 6.41
CA ARG A 169 2.63 -10.82 7.14
C ARG A 169 1.43 -10.58 6.24
N LEU A 170 0.69 -11.65 5.96
CA LEU A 170 -0.49 -11.59 5.09
C LEU A 170 -1.77 -11.47 5.93
N HIS A 171 -2.57 -10.47 5.60
CA HIS A 171 -3.89 -10.21 6.18
C HIS A 171 -4.95 -10.30 5.09
N ALA A 172 -6.14 -10.78 5.43
CA ALA A 172 -7.25 -10.88 4.51
C ALA A 172 -8.53 -10.34 5.11
N ALA A 173 -9.36 -9.76 4.27
CA ALA A 173 -10.72 -9.39 4.60
C ALA A 173 -11.60 -9.45 3.36
N SER A 174 -12.91 -9.63 3.56
CA SER A 174 -13.87 -9.63 2.47
C SER A 174 -15.17 -8.93 2.86
N CYS A 175 -15.90 -8.44 1.87
CA CYS A 175 -17.23 -7.85 2.02
C CYS A 175 -18.21 -8.40 0.98
N LEU A 176 -19.45 -7.89 0.99
CA LEU A 176 -20.50 -8.27 0.05
C LEU A 176 -20.89 -9.75 0.18
N TRP A 177 -21.36 -10.13 1.37
CA TRP A 177 -21.79 -11.50 1.70
C TRP A 177 -23.18 -11.85 1.18
N ARG A 178 -23.98 -10.82 0.85
CA ARG A 178 -25.36 -11.00 0.36
C ARG A 178 -25.38 -11.32 -1.12
N PRO A 179 -26.43 -11.99 -1.63
CA PRO A 179 -26.62 -12.18 -3.06
C PRO A 179 -26.56 -10.87 -3.85
N ALA A 180 -26.00 -10.91 -5.06
CA ALA A 180 -25.75 -9.74 -5.89
C ALA A 180 -27.00 -8.86 -6.15
N CYS A 181 -28.18 -9.44 -6.19
CA CYS A 181 -29.44 -8.72 -6.34
C CYS A 181 -29.77 -7.76 -5.19
N ARG A 182 -29.11 -7.90 -4.04
CA ARG A 182 -29.34 -7.06 -2.85
C ARG A 182 -28.27 -5.98 -2.64
N TRP A 183 -27.25 -5.88 -3.50
CA TRP A 183 -26.17 -4.90 -3.32
C TRP A 183 -26.61 -3.45 -3.55
N HIS A 184 -27.73 -3.22 -4.23
CA HIS A 184 -28.28 -1.89 -4.49
C HIS A 184 -29.13 -1.30 -3.35
N HIS A 185 -29.46 -2.10 -2.36
CA HIS A 185 -30.30 -1.66 -1.26
C HIS A 185 -29.46 -1.36 -0.01
N GLY A 186 -28.79 -0.23 -0.01
CA GLY A 186 -28.05 0.49 1.04
C GLY A 186 -28.22 0.13 2.52
N THR A 187 -28.31 -1.14 2.85
CA THR A 187 -28.32 -1.59 4.24
C THR A 187 -26.87 -1.80 4.69
N HIS A 188 -26.37 -0.82 5.40
CA HIS A 188 -25.10 -0.91 6.14
C HIS A 188 -25.13 -2.12 7.08
N VAL A 189 -24.49 -3.19 6.66
CA VAL A 189 -24.18 -4.27 7.59
C VAL A 189 -22.87 -3.89 8.24
N HIS A 190 -22.89 -3.74 9.56
CA HIS A 190 -21.68 -3.64 10.36
C HIS A 190 -20.84 -4.92 10.16
N ALA A 191 -20.02 -4.92 9.14
CA ALA A 191 -19.30 -6.08 8.64
C ALA A 191 -18.00 -6.37 9.42
N ALA A 192 -17.72 -5.66 10.50
CA ALA A 192 -16.43 -5.76 11.19
C ALA A 192 -16.12 -7.17 11.72
N ALA A 193 -17.14 -7.93 12.13
CA ALA A 193 -16.95 -9.28 12.67
C ALA A 193 -16.84 -10.36 11.56
N LEU A 194 -17.49 -10.14 10.41
CA LEU A 194 -17.53 -11.09 9.29
C LEU A 194 -16.46 -10.83 8.23
N SER A 195 -15.81 -9.67 8.25
CA SER A 195 -14.85 -9.23 7.23
C SER A 195 -13.58 -10.10 7.12
N ARG A 196 -13.25 -10.88 8.16
CA ARG A 196 -12.05 -11.74 8.15
C ARG A 196 -12.25 -13.10 7.46
N LEU A 197 -13.47 -13.46 7.11
CA LEU A 197 -13.77 -14.71 6.43
C LEU A 197 -13.62 -14.54 4.90
N PRO A 198 -13.13 -15.55 4.16
CA PRO A 198 -12.81 -15.44 2.74
C PRO A 198 -14.02 -15.67 1.80
N PHE A 199 -15.27 -15.59 2.30
CA PHE A 199 -16.46 -15.98 1.53
C PHE A 199 -17.25 -14.81 0.94
N GLY A 200 -16.84 -13.57 1.16
CA GLY A 200 -17.43 -12.38 0.54
C GLY A 200 -17.09 -12.28 -0.94
N ALA A 201 -17.92 -11.55 -1.70
CA ALA A 201 -17.76 -11.39 -3.14
C ALA A 201 -16.56 -10.53 -3.53
N TRP A 202 -16.20 -9.55 -2.69
CA TRP A 202 -15.05 -8.71 -2.93
C TRP A 202 -14.07 -8.82 -1.75
N CYS A 203 -12.78 -8.98 -2.09
CA CYS A 203 -11.71 -9.27 -1.13
C CYS A 203 -10.59 -8.25 -1.22
N VAL A 204 -9.96 -8.04 -0.07
CA VAL A 204 -8.69 -7.31 0.06
C VAL A 204 -7.69 -8.24 0.76
N LEU A 205 -6.55 -8.44 0.14
CA LEU A 205 -5.37 -9.04 0.77
C LEU A 205 -4.33 -7.96 1.00
N ARG A 206 -3.78 -7.87 2.19
CA ARG A 206 -2.70 -6.94 2.55
C ARG A 206 -1.49 -7.73 3.00
N LEU A 207 -0.37 -7.52 2.31
CA LEU A 207 0.93 -8.07 2.65
C LEU A 207 1.79 -6.96 3.25
N ASP A 208 2.11 -7.07 4.53
CA ASP A 208 3.07 -6.19 5.19
C ASP A 208 4.45 -6.82 5.02
N MET A 209 5.25 -6.24 4.14
CA MET A 209 6.63 -6.67 3.89
C MET A 209 7.53 -6.06 4.97
N SER A 210 8.46 -6.84 5.49
CA SER A 210 9.53 -6.25 6.29
C SER A 210 10.36 -5.36 5.38
N PRO A 211 10.62 -4.08 5.75
CA PRO A 211 11.45 -3.22 4.93
C PRO A 211 12.76 -3.97 4.65
N ARG A 212 13.09 -4.13 3.38
CA ARG A 212 14.39 -4.64 3.00
C ARG A 212 15.39 -3.63 3.55
N ARG A 213 16.05 -3.98 4.67
CA ARG A 213 17.20 -3.23 5.11
C ARG A 213 18.17 -3.33 3.95
N THR A 214 18.36 -2.25 3.21
CA THR A 214 19.54 -2.07 2.39
C THR A 214 20.68 -2.14 3.38
N GLY A 215 21.19 -3.36 3.59
CA GLY A 215 22.33 -3.57 4.45
C GLY A 215 23.47 -2.82 3.79
N THR A 216 23.79 -1.66 4.31
CA THR A 216 25.14 -1.14 4.14
C THR A 216 26.05 -2.27 4.62
N PRO A 217 26.90 -2.84 3.75
CA PRO A 217 27.67 -4.05 4.10
C PRO A 217 28.79 -3.79 5.11
N LEU A 218 28.80 -2.63 5.75
CA LEU A 218 29.70 -2.27 6.81
C LEU A 218 28.88 -1.85 8.05
N PRO A 219 28.71 -2.75 9.04
CA PRO A 219 28.57 -2.27 10.39
C PRO A 219 29.93 -1.63 10.73
N LEU A 220 30.08 -0.34 10.52
CA LEU A 220 31.07 0.46 11.21
C LEU A 220 30.74 0.33 12.69
N ARG A 221 31.19 -0.76 13.30
CA ARG A 221 31.40 -0.85 14.73
C ARG A 221 32.59 0.06 15.05
N LEU A 222 32.36 1.34 14.98
CA LEU A 222 33.14 2.29 15.74
C LEU A 222 32.85 1.94 17.23
N ARG A 223 33.57 0.95 17.74
CA ARG A 223 33.82 0.91 19.17
C ARG A 223 34.66 2.15 19.42
N PRO A 224 34.18 3.14 20.16
CA PRO A 224 35.10 4.14 20.70
C PRO A 224 36.12 3.35 21.51
N ARG A 225 37.34 3.33 21.04
CA ARG A 225 38.48 2.93 21.86
C ARG A 225 38.52 3.98 22.95
N LEU A 226 37.96 3.67 24.10
CA LEU A 226 38.29 4.39 25.32
C LEU A 226 39.79 4.16 25.53
N ASP A 227 40.58 5.10 25.05
CA ASP A 227 41.99 5.22 25.42
C ASP A 227 42.03 5.61 26.90
N THR A 228 41.99 4.62 27.75
CA THR A 228 42.20 4.73 29.18
C THR A 228 43.69 4.83 29.49
N ALA A 229 44.39 5.74 28.84
CA ALA A 229 45.77 6.04 29.21
C ALA A 229 46.16 7.42 28.66
N ARG A 230 45.56 8.46 29.15
CA ARG A 230 46.24 9.72 29.30
C ARG A 230 46.34 10.01 30.78
N PRO A 231 47.58 10.02 31.37
CA PRO A 231 47.76 10.52 32.72
C PRO A 231 47.29 11.96 32.72
N VAL A 232 46.42 12.27 33.68
CA VAL A 232 46.09 13.64 34.03
C VAL A 232 47.41 14.31 34.40
N MET A 233 47.88 15.23 33.57
CA MET A 233 48.95 16.13 33.96
C MET A 233 48.43 16.98 35.11
N GLU A 234 48.93 16.67 36.28
CA GLU A 234 48.76 17.38 37.53
C GLU A 234 49.30 18.80 37.34
N TYR A 235 48.41 19.77 37.33
CA TYR A 235 48.69 21.20 37.19
C TYR A 235 48.92 21.76 38.60
N ASP A 236 50.00 21.27 39.25
CA ASP A 236 50.37 21.72 40.59
C ASP A 236 51.87 21.98 40.64
N SER A 237 52.29 23.15 40.12
CA SER A 237 53.59 23.75 40.52
C SER A 237 53.84 25.09 39.82
N LEU A 238 52.96 26.07 39.96
CA LEU A 238 53.35 27.49 39.76
C LEU A 238 52.66 28.38 40.76
N ARG A 239 52.84 28.05 42.06
CA ARG A 239 52.69 29.02 43.14
C ARG A 239 54.00 29.05 43.87
N THR A 240 54.89 29.88 43.36
CA THR A 240 55.86 30.52 44.30
C THR A 240 56.59 31.63 43.57
N THR A 241 56.68 32.73 44.30
CA THR A 241 57.59 33.83 44.07
C THR A 241 57.35 34.84 42.99
N GLY A 242 56.70 35.89 43.36
CA GLY A 242 56.63 37.15 42.62
C GLY A 242 56.36 38.31 43.57
N GLN A 243 57.36 38.66 44.36
CA GLN A 243 57.37 39.88 45.16
C GLN A 243 57.21 41.12 44.26
N PRO A 244 56.47 42.16 44.68
CA PRO A 244 56.34 43.39 43.90
C PRO A 244 57.55 44.28 44.09
N PRO A 245 58.05 44.90 42.98
CA PRO A 245 59.17 45.88 43.18
C PRO A 245 58.64 47.21 43.70
N ALA A 246 59.47 47.77 44.58
CA ALA A 246 59.30 49.01 45.26
C ALA A 246 59.13 50.24 44.35
N GLN A 247 58.22 51.11 44.76
CA GLN A 247 58.10 52.48 44.23
C GLN A 247 59.36 53.25 44.49
N LYS A 248 59.98 53.82 43.48
CA LYS A 248 60.92 54.91 43.59
C LYS A 248 60.18 56.21 43.30
N GLN A 249 60.13 57.04 44.39
CA GLN A 249 59.84 58.47 44.27
C GLN A 249 61.09 59.16 43.71
N HIS A 250 60.90 60.14 42.88
CA HIS A 250 61.85 61.20 42.58
C HIS A 250 61.12 62.53 42.35
N PRO A 251 61.89 63.57 42.62
CA PRO A 251 61.46 64.84 43.26
C PRO A 251 60.70 65.73 42.32
#